data_2c8398ae39c7f7b289ba085d58e9f713
#
_entry.id   2c8398ae39c7f7b289ba085d58e9f713
#
_cell.length_a   1.000
_cell.length_b   1.000
_cell.length_c   1.000
_cell.angle_alpha   90.00
_cell.angle_beta   90.00
_cell.angle_gamma   90.00
#
_symmetry.space_group_name_H-M   'P 1'
#
loop_
_entity.id
_entity.type
_entity.pdbx_description
1 polymer ?
#
loop_
_entity_poly.entity_id
_entity_poly.type
_entity_poly.pdbx_seq_one_letter_code
_entity_poly.pdbx_strand_id
1 'polypeptide(L)'
;MGDAVLVAIANVLAANLRDGDVLARWGGEEFLALMPYCPLEAACATAERIRAAIAQAPLDVGQAPIALTMSFGVTQVRSTEDLHTAIARADKALYQSKNAGRDQVSVA
;
A
#
# COMPACT_ATOMS: atom_id res chain seq x y z
N MET A 1 3.57 -5.50 15.39
CA MET A 1 2.18 -5.20 15.01
C MET A 1 1.36 -6.48 15.13
N GLY A 2 0.21 -6.43 15.76
CA GLY A 2 -0.59 -7.61 16.02
C GLY A 2 -1.38 -8.07 14.79
N ASP A 3 -1.80 -9.34 14.81
CA ASP A 3 -2.56 -9.92 13.69
C ASP A 3 -3.88 -9.19 13.44
N ALA A 4 -4.58 -8.74 14.48
CA ALA A 4 -5.84 -8.02 14.32
C ALA A 4 -5.65 -6.69 13.59
N VAL A 5 -4.54 -6.00 13.82
CA VAL A 5 -4.20 -4.76 13.12
C VAL A 5 -3.91 -5.04 11.66
N LEU A 6 -3.13 -6.09 11.38
CA LEU A 6 -2.81 -6.48 10.00
C LEU A 6 -4.06 -6.87 9.21
N VAL A 7 -4.99 -7.60 9.84
CA VAL A 7 -6.26 -7.95 9.21
C VAL A 7 -7.09 -6.69 8.92
N ALA A 8 -7.16 -5.75 9.85
CA ALA A 8 -7.90 -4.51 9.66
C ALA A 8 -7.31 -3.68 8.51
N ILE A 9 -5.98 -3.59 8.43
CA ILE A 9 -5.29 -2.92 7.31
C ILE A 9 -5.62 -3.63 5.98
N ALA A 10 -5.51 -4.96 5.95
CA ALA A 10 -5.80 -5.74 4.74
C ALA A 10 -7.22 -5.50 4.24
N ASN A 11 -8.19 -5.39 5.15
CA ASN A 11 -9.57 -5.12 4.79
C ASN A 11 -9.74 -3.74 4.17
N VAL A 12 -9.07 -2.72 4.69
CA VAL A 12 -9.09 -1.37 4.10
C VAL A 12 -8.46 -1.39 2.71
N LEU A 13 -7.33 -2.06 2.56
CA LEU A 13 -6.65 -2.19 1.26
C LEU A 13 -7.57 -2.87 0.25
N ALA A 14 -8.13 -4.03 0.60
CA ALA A 14 -8.99 -4.80 -0.29
C ALA A 14 -10.24 -4.02 -0.70
N ALA A 15 -10.83 -3.26 0.22
CA ALA A 15 -12.02 -2.46 -0.05
C ALA A 15 -11.77 -1.34 -1.09
N ASN A 16 -10.53 -0.93 -1.28
CA ASN A 16 -10.13 0.12 -2.21
C ASN A 16 -9.56 -0.42 -3.53
N LEU A 17 -9.42 -1.73 -3.65
CA LEU A 17 -8.92 -2.36 -4.88
C LEU A 17 -10.07 -2.84 -5.75
N ARG A 18 -9.80 -2.99 -7.05
CA ARG A 18 -10.78 -3.44 -8.03
C ARG A 18 -10.77 -4.95 -8.13
N ASP A 19 -11.83 -5.51 -8.73
CA ASP A 19 -11.79 -6.91 -9.16
C ASP A 19 -10.64 -7.10 -10.14
N GLY A 20 -9.88 -8.16 -9.96
CA GLY A 20 -8.68 -8.42 -10.76
C GLY A 20 -7.40 -7.85 -10.18
N ASP A 21 -7.47 -6.91 -9.25
CA ASP A 21 -6.30 -6.50 -8.49
C ASP A 21 -5.92 -7.59 -7.49
N VAL A 22 -4.64 -7.76 -7.25
CA VAL A 22 -4.14 -8.80 -6.34
C VAL A 22 -3.48 -8.13 -5.15
N LEU A 23 -3.90 -8.52 -3.95
CA LEU A 23 -3.28 -8.09 -2.71
C LEU A 23 -2.58 -9.28 -2.06
N ALA A 24 -1.33 -9.10 -1.71
CA ALA A 24 -0.53 -10.12 -1.04
C ALA A 24 0.19 -9.52 0.15
N ARG A 25 0.35 -10.31 1.21
CA ARG A 25 1.26 -9.94 2.29
C ARG A 25 2.67 -10.30 1.85
N TRP A 26 3.52 -9.29 1.73
CA TRP A 26 4.84 -9.47 1.13
C TRP A 26 5.89 -9.87 2.15
N GLY A 27 5.76 -9.44 3.36
CA GLY A 27 6.66 -9.82 4.45
C GLY A 27 6.43 -8.94 5.65
N GLY A 28 6.60 -9.48 6.86
CA GLY A 28 6.44 -8.72 8.09
C GLY A 28 5.16 -7.90 8.12
N GLU A 29 5.30 -6.60 8.01
CA GLU A 29 4.20 -5.63 8.03
C GLU A 29 3.92 -5.03 6.65
N GLU A 30 4.51 -5.58 5.59
CA GLU A 30 4.40 -5.04 4.24
C GLU A 30 3.36 -5.78 3.42
N PHE A 31 2.65 -5.03 2.58
CA PHE A 31 1.70 -5.55 1.61
C PHE A 31 2.15 -5.17 0.20
N LEU A 32 1.83 -6.02 -0.75
CA LEU A 32 2.05 -5.78 -2.17
C LEU A 32 0.71 -5.81 -2.88
N ALA A 33 0.42 -4.79 -3.68
CA ALA A 33 -0.75 -4.78 -4.55
C ALA A 33 -0.31 -4.76 -6.00
N LEU A 34 -0.86 -5.67 -6.80
CA LEU A 34 -0.67 -5.69 -8.24
C LEU A 34 -1.97 -5.25 -8.90
N MET A 35 -1.88 -4.23 -9.74
CA MET A 35 -3.04 -3.58 -10.34
C MET A 35 -2.94 -3.67 -11.87
N PRO A 36 -3.43 -4.77 -12.48
CA PRO A 36 -3.35 -4.95 -13.93
C PRO A 36 -4.09 -3.85 -14.69
N TYR A 37 -3.52 -3.42 -15.81
CA TYR A 37 -4.12 -2.41 -16.69
C TYR A 37 -4.47 -1.10 -15.97
N CYS A 38 -3.70 -0.77 -14.94
CA CYS A 38 -3.90 0.44 -14.16
C CYS A 38 -2.84 1.47 -14.53
N PRO A 39 -3.23 2.65 -15.03
CA PRO A 39 -2.26 3.73 -15.26
C PRO A 39 -1.61 4.14 -13.94
N LEU A 40 -0.35 4.58 -14.01
CA LEU A 40 0.40 4.99 -12.83
C LEU A 40 -0.35 6.05 -12.01
N GLU A 41 -0.96 7.01 -12.67
CA GLU A 41 -1.74 8.07 -12.01
C GLU A 41 -2.90 7.50 -11.20
N ALA A 42 -3.60 6.51 -11.74
CA ALA A 42 -4.71 5.87 -11.06
C ALA A 42 -4.23 5.04 -9.86
N ALA A 43 -3.09 4.37 -10.00
CA ALA A 43 -2.49 3.63 -8.88
C ALA A 43 -2.08 4.58 -7.75
N CYS A 44 -1.49 5.72 -8.08
CA CYS A 44 -1.12 6.74 -7.11
C CYS A 44 -2.35 7.32 -6.42
N ALA A 45 -3.41 7.57 -7.15
CA ALA A 45 -4.67 8.07 -6.59
C ALA A 45 -5.29 7.06 -5.63
N THR A 46 -5.24 5.77 -5.97
CA THR A 46 -5.71 4.69 -5.10
C THR A 46 -4.87 4.63 -3.83
N ALA A 47 -3.55 4.67 -3.93
CA ALA A 47 -2.66 4.67 -2.78
C ALA A 47 -2.92 5.87 -1.85
N GLU A 48 -3.10 7.06 -2.42
CA GLU A 48 -3.40 8.26 -1.63
C GLU A 48 -4.76 8.16 -0.94
N ARG A 49 -5.76 7.60 -1.61
CA ARG A 49 -7.07 7.39 -1.00
C ARG A 49 -6.99 6.43 0.18
N ILE A 50 -6.23 5.35 0.06
CA ILE A 50 -6.03 4.40 1.14
C ILE A 50 -5.26 5.05 2.29
N ARG A 51 -4.18 5.77 1.96
CA ARG A 51 -3.38 6.48 2.97
C ARG A 51 -4.25 7.42 3.80
N ALA A 52 -5.05 8.24 3.12
CA ALA A 52 -5.92 9.20 3.79
C ALA A 52 -6.99 8.50 4.64
N ALA A 53 -7.57 7.42 4.14
CA ALA A 53 -8.59 6.68 4.88
C ALA A 53 -8.03 6.09 6.18
N ILE A 54 -6.81 5.56 6.14
CA ILE A 54 -6.15 5.00 7.32
C ILE A 54 -5.76 6.10 8.31
N ALA A 55 -5.22 7.21 7.81
CA ALA A 55 -4.76 8.32 8.66
C ALA A 55 -5.90 9.06 9.35
N GLN A 56 -7.07 9.13 8.71
CA GLN A 56 -8.19 9.95 9.20
C GLN A 56 -9.08 9.27 10.23
N ALA A 57 -9.07 7.94 10.29
CA ALA A 57 -9.98 7.22 11.17
C ALA A 57 -9.24 6.06 11.85
N PRO A 58 -9.35 5.94 13.18
CA PRO A 58 -8.77 4.80 13.87
C PRO A 58 -9.33 3.48 13.34
N LEU A 59 -8.49 2.45 13.29
CA LEU A 59 -8.89 1.13 12.86
C LEU A 59 -9.59 0.39 13.99
N ASP A 60 -10.71 -0.25 13.67
CA ASP A 60 -11.41 -1.12 14.59
C ASP A 60 -10.74 -2.50 14.58
N VAL A 61 -10.18 -2.89 15.69
CA VAL A 61 -9.49 -4.17 15.85
C VAL A 61 -10.15 -5.07 16.90
N GLY A 62 -11.42 -4.79 17.23
CA GLY A 62 -12.19 -5.59 18.17
C GLY A 62 -11.97 -5.23 19.63
N GLN A 63 -11.11 -4.29 19.92
CA GLN A 63 -10.83 -3.73 21.24
C GLN A 63 -10.92 -2.20 21.17
N ALA A 64 -9.92 -1.50 21.66
CA ALA A 64 -9.85 -0.06 21.49
C ALA A 64 -9.41 0.25 20.05
N PRO A 65 -9.97 1.29 19.40
CA PRO A 65 -9.52 1.71 18.09
C PRO A 65 -8.04 2.10 18.11
N ILE A 66 -7.32 1.79 17.01
CA ILE A 66 -5.90 2.09 16.89
C ILE A 66 -5.71 3.11 15.78
N ALA A 67 -5.09 4.24 16.12
CA ALA A 67 -4.69 5.24 15.12
C ALA A 67 -3.32 4.88 14.57
N LEU A 68 -3.20 4.87 13.24
CA LEU A 68 -1.91 4.63 12.61
C LEU A 68 -1.87 5.28 11.22
N THR A 69 -0.69 5.28 10.62
CA THR A 69 -0.50 5.77 9.26
C THR A 69 0.20 4.71 8.43
N MET A 70 0.12 4.84 7.12
CA MET A 70 0.84 3.98 6.18
C MET A 70 1.64 4.80 5.19
N SER A 71 2.76 4.24 4.77
CA SER A 71 3.61 4.80 3.71
C SER A 71 3.53 3.89 2.50
N PHE A 72 3.67 4.46 1.31
CA PHE A 72 3.49 3.73 0.05
C PHE A 72 4.63 4.04 -0.91
N GLY A 73 5.00 3.02 -1.66
CA GLY A 73 5.84 3.18 -2.84
C GLY A 73 5.06 2.63 -4.03
N VAL A 74 4.98 3.40 -5.10
CA VAL A 74 4.22 3.05 -6.30
C VAL A 74 5.12 3.13 -7.51
N THR A 75 5.01 2.13 -8.38
CA THR A 75 5.71 2.13 -9.66
C THR A 75 4.87 1.44 -10.72
N GLN A 76 5.18 1.71 -11.97
CA GLN A 76 4.59 1.02 -13.10
C GLN A 76 5.54 -0.05 -13.61
N VAL A 77 5.03 -1.26 -13.81
CA VAL A 77 5.81 -2.34 -14.40
C VAL A 77 6.01 -2.06 -15.89
N ARG A 78 7.26 -2.08 -16.34
CA ARG A 78 7.60 -1.88 -17.74
C ARG A 78 7.47 -3.20 -18.49
N SER A 79 7.09 -3.14 -19.76
CA SER A 79 6.80 -4.33 -20.55
C SER A 79 8.00 -5.26 -20.75
N THR A 80 9.21 -4.75 -20.60
CA THR A 80 10.45 -5.50 -20.84
C THR A 80 11.20 -5.89 -19.56
N GLU A 81 10.61 -5.65 -18.40
CA GLU A 81 11.27 -6.00 -17.13
C GLU A 81 10.53 -7.12 -16.42
N ASP A 82 11.24 -7.85 -15.55
CA ASP A 82 10.60 -8.82 -14.70
C ASP A 82 9.95 -8.15 -13.48
N LEU A 83 9.07 -8.90 -12.83
CA LEU A 83 8.32 -8.39 -11.69
C LEU A 83 9.24 -8.06 -10.51
N HIS A 84 10.29 -8.82 -10.29
CA HIS A 84 11.24 -8.55 -9.20
C HIS A 84 11.91 -7.19 -9.32
N THR A 85 12.26 -6.78 -10.54
CA THR A 85 12.85 -5.46 -10.81
C THR A 85 11.84 -4.36 -10.46
N ALA A 86 10.59 -4.52 -10.86
CA ALA A 86 9.54 -3.55 -10.54
C ALA A 86 9.30 -3.46 -9.03
N ILE A 87 9.24 -4.60 -8.35
CA ILE A 87 9.04 -4.64 -6.90
C ILE A 87 10.20 -3.94 -6.18
N ALA A 88 11.44 -4.17 -6.60
CA ALA A 88 12.60 -3.51 -6.01
C ALA A 88 12.52 -1.99 -6.17
N ARG A 89 12.03 -1.52 -7.32
CA ARG A 89 11.85 -0.09 -7.56
C ARG A 89 10.74 0.51 -6.68
N ALA A 90 9.63 -0.19 -6.53
CA ALA A 90 8.56 0.23 -5.63
C ALA A 90 9.02 0.24 -4.16
N ASP A 91 9.81 -0.75 -3.77
CA ASP A 91 10.36 -0.83 -2.43
C ASP A 91 11.28 0.34 -2.12
N LYS A 92 12.09 0.74 -3.10
CA LYS A 92 12.94 1.93 -2.97
C LYS A 92 12.09 3.19 -2.78
N ALA A 93 10.99 3.32 -3.51
CA ALA A 93 10.06 4.44 -3.34
C ALA A 93 9.41 4.42 -1.95
N LEU A 94 9.05 3.23 -1.46
CA LEU A 94 8.52 3.07 -0.10
C LEU A 94 9.54 3.53 0.94
N TYR A 95 10.79 3.16 0.77
CA TYR A 95 11.88 3.60 1.65
C TYR A 95 11.99 5.13 1.67
N GLN A 96 11.86 5.76 0.49
CA GLN A 96 11.85 7.23 0.40
C GLN A 96 10.68 7.84 1.17
N SER A 97 9.48 7.26 1.09
CA SER A 97 8.32 7.72 1.87
C SER A 97 8.59 7.63 3.37
N LYS A 98 9.16 6.53 3.82
CA LYS A 98 9.49 6.34 5.24
C LYS A 98 10.54 7.33 5.72
N ASN A 99 11.54 7.63 4.91
CA ASN A 99 12.60 8.59 5.26
C ASN A 99 12.13 10.04 5.20
N ALA A 100 11.15 10.36 4.38
CA ALA A 100 10.63 11.71 4.22
C ALA A 100 9.56 12.08 5.26
N GLY A 101 9.36 11.25 6.27
CA GLY A 101 8.44 11.53 7.37
C GLY A 101 7.27 10.58 7.47
N ARG A 102 7.26 9.51 6.65
CA ARG A 102 6.18 8.52 6.64
C ARG A 102 4.84 9.13 6.20
N ASP A 103 3.76 8.38 6.28
CA ASP A 103 2.40 8.83 5.97
C ASP A 103 2.33 9.57 4.64
N GLN A 104 2.87 8.94 3.58
CA GLN A 104 2.89 9.54 2.25
C GLN A 104 3.09 8.49 1.17
N VAL A 105 2.82 8.91 -0.06
CA VAL A 105 3.01 8.10 -1.27
C VAL A 105 4.20 8.65 -2.03
N SER A 106 5.14 7.79 -2.38
CA SER A 106 6.26 8.13 -3.27
C SER A 106 6.19 7.28 -4.53
N VAL A 107 6.61 7.86 -5.64
CA VAL A 107 6.54 7.24 -6.96
C VAL A 107 7.95 7.05 -7.49
N ALA A 108 8.17 5.92 -8.11
CA ALA A 108 9.44 5.64 -8.79
C ALA A 108 9.24 5.36 -10.27
#